data_2a08a166f691996d6abe9c20d23f1c17
#
_entry.id   2a08a166f691996d6abe9c20d23f1c17
#
_cell.length_a   1.000
_cell.length_b   1.000
_cell.length_c   1.000
_cell.angle_alpha   90.00
_cell.angle_beta   90.00
_cell.angle_gamma   90.00
#
_symmetry.space_group_name_H-M   'P 1'
#
loop_
_entity.id
_entity.type
_entity.pdbx_description
1 polymer ?
#
loop_
_entity_poly.entity_id
_entity_poly.type
_entity_poly.pdbx_seq_one_letter_code
_entity_poly.pdbx_strand_id
1 'polypeptide(L)'
;MITQIGAAKISTADDFKAALGALDGEKTTVTVERGGSVKQLGITPAQDSDGAWRLGLWLRDGVSGVGTLTFFDPATGVYGALGHSISDENGGGALPLGDGGVYDAQIVDIVRGQAGEPGRLDGSTDCTRFLGDIRLNCGRGIFGEAGFDGDAIETGVVSVGSATILCTLSGSEVHEYGVEIRKVCTGADGTTVMLTVTDPELLELTGGIVQGMSGSPIIQNGLLVGAVTHVFVNDPTSGYGIAIQDMLEMAQKCA
;
A
#
# COMPACT_ATOMS: atom_id res chain seq x y z
N MET A 1 3.07 16.16 9.50
CA MET A 1 4.48 16.23 9.02
C MET A 1 5.22 17.31 9.79
N ILE A 2 6.48 17.11 10.20
CA ILE A 2 7.33 18.17 10.74
C ILE A 2 7.98 18.88 9.57
N THR A 3 7.86 20.22 9.51
CA THR A 3 8.38 21.02 8.39
C THR A 3 9.50 21.97 8.81
N GLN A 4 9.66 22.22 10.13
CA GLN A 4 10.72 23.09 10.63
C GLN A 4 11.02 22.83 12.11
N ILE A 5 12.29 22.94 12.53
CA ILE A 5 12.75 22.96 13.92
C ILE A 5 13.63 24.19 14.12
N GLY A 6 13.21 25.12 15.00
CA GLY A 6 13.88 26.41 15.12
C GLY A 6 13.91 27.14 13.77
N ALA A 7 15.12 27.42 13.29
CA ALA A 7 15.34 28.03 11.95
C ALA A 7 15.55 27.00 10.82
N ALA A 8 15.77 25.72 11.17
CA ALA A 8 16.09 24.68 10.19
C ALA A 8 14.81 24.15 9.52
N LYS A 9 14.75 24.18 8.19
CA LYS A 9 13.71 23.50 7.42
C LYS A 9 13.98 22.01 7.42
N ILE A 10 12.92 21.22 7.48
CA ILE A 10 12.96 19.76 7.51
C ILE A 10 12.22 19.25 6.29
N SER A 11 12.95 18.58 5.41
CA SER A 11 12.42 17.90 4.22
C SER A 11 12.78 16.41 4.21
N THR A 12 13.84 16.02 4.90
CA THR A 12 14.36 14.66 4.96
C THR A 12 14.65 14.25 6.42
N ALA A 13 14.84 12.93 6.66
CA ALA A 13 15.31 12.43 7.96
C ALA A 13 16.69 12.99 8.34
N ASP A 14 17.56 13.23 7.37
CA ASP A 14 18.89 13.76 7.64
C ASP A 14 18.84 15.24 8.04
N ASP A 15 17.95 16.05 7.44
CA ASP A 15 17.67 17.41 7.93
C ASP A 15 17.21 17.39 9.38
N PHE A 16 16.33 16.45 9.71
CA PHE A 16 15.82 16.30 11.07
C PHE A 16 16.92 15.89 12.05
N LYS A 17 17.77 14.92 11.69
CA LYS A 17 18.93 14.51 12.50
C LYS A 17 19.90 15.68 12.72
N ALA A 18 20.20 16.44 11.66
CA ALA A 18 21.06 17.60 11.74
C ALA A 18 20.47 18.68 12.67
N ALA A 19 19.15 18.94 12.53
CA ALA A 19 18.46 19.90 13.38
C ALA A 19 18.46 19.47 14.87
N LEU A 20 18.29 18.16 15.16
CA LEU A 20 18.42 17.64 16.52
C LEU A 20 19.83 17.80 17.09
N GLY A 21 20.86 17.55 16.26
CA GLY A 21 22.26 17.72 16.67
C GLY A 21 22.66 19.15 16.98
N ALA A 22 21.89 20.14 16.51
CA ALA A 22 22.09 21.56 16.76
C ALA A 22 21.32 22.08 18.00
N LEU A 23 20.54 21.25 18.68
CA LEU A 23 19.83 21.63 19.90
C LEU A 23 20.80 21.76 21.09
N ASP A 24 20.52 22.74 21.93
CA ASP A 24 21.34 23.10 23.10
C ASP A 24 20.60 22.95 24.45
N GLY A 25 19.37 22.40 24.38
CA GLY A 25 18.50 22.26 25.56
C GLY A 25 17.56 23.42 25.80
N GLU A 26 17.74 24.52 25.08
CA GLU A 26 16.82 25.66 25.16
C GLU A 26 15.48 25.32 24.45
N LYS A 27 14.44 26.04 24.87
CA LYS A 27 13.11 25.89 24.25
C LYS A 27 13.17 26.25 22.78
N THR A 28 12.79 25.30 21.92
CA THR A 28 12.72 25.49 20.46
C THR A 28 11.29 25.42 19.97
N THR A 29 11.06 25.94 18.77
CA THR A 29 9.75 25.86 18.08
C THR A 29 9.81 24.79 17.01
N VAL A 30 8.85 23.87 17.05
CA VAL A 30 8.64 22.86 16.02
C VAL A 30 7.40 23.24 15.21
N THR A 31 7.54 23.43 13.91
CA THR A 31 6.43 23.68 13.00
C THR A 31 5.98 22.35 12.41
N VAL A 32 4.69 22.09 12.51
CA VAL A 32 4.08 20.85 12.00
C VAL A 32 2.90 21.20 11.08
N GLU A 33 2.76 20.44 10.03
CA GLU A 33 1.57 20.41 9.19
C GLU A 33 0.70 19.21 9.60
N ARG A 34 -0.57 19.46 9.92
CA ARG A 34 -1.53 18.43 10.33
C ARG A 34 -2.91 18.78 9.79
N GLY A 35 -3.47 17.90 8.94
CA GLY A 35 -4.78 18.10 8.32
C GLY A 35 -4.88 19.42 7.52
N GLY A 36 -3.87 19.73 6.71
CA GLY A 36 -3.80 20.96 5.91
C GLY A 36 -3.59 22.26 6.72
N SER A 37 -3.36 22.15 8.03
CA SER A 37 -3.13 23.31 8.90
C SER A 37 -1.71 23.30 9.45
N VAL A 38 -1.03 24.46 9.39
CA VAL A 38 0.29 24.66 9.98
C VAL A 38 0.15 25.05 11.45
N LYS A 39 0.86 24.36 12.33
CA LYS A 39 0.89 24.63 13.78
C LYS A 39 2.31 24.79 14.27
N GLN A 40 2.53 25.71 15.18
CA GLN A 40 3.80 25.90 15.88
C GLN A 40 3.68 25.43 17.32
N LEU A 41 4.60 24.56 17.73
CA LEU A 41 4.64 23.94 19.05
C LEU A 41 5.98 24.30 19.71
N GLY A 42 5.93 24.87 20.90
CA GLY A 42 7.13 25.10 21.70
C GLY A 42 7.49 23.82 22.46
N ILE A 43 8.69 23.31 22.26
CA ILE A 43 9.20 22.09 22.90
C ILE A 43 10.54 22.40 23.56
N THR A 44 10.75 21.88 24.79
CA THR A 44 12.04 21.91 25.43
C THR A 44 12.67 20.53 25.26
N PRO A 45 13.84 20.41 24.61
CA PRO A 45 14.54 19.15 24.45
C PRO A 45 14.94 18.56 25.81
N ALA A 46 15.06 17.23 25.87
CA ALA A 46 15.64 16.53 27.02
C ALA A 46 16.86 15.71 26.55
N GLN A 47 17.85 15.56 27.44
CA GLN A 47 18.99 14.68 27.15
C GLN A 47 18.60 13.21 27.36
N ASP A 48 19.06 12.35 26.46
CA ASP A 48 19.02 10.91 26.65
C ASP A 48 20.20 10.41 27.52
N SER A 49 20.30 9.09 27.71
CA SER A 49 21.37 8.46 28.51
C SER A 49 22.78 8.72 27.96
N ASP A 50 22.88 9.04 26.68
CA ASP A 50 24.14 9.26 25.96
C ASP A 50 24.49 10.76 25.88
N GLY A 51 23.68 11.62 26.52
CA GLY A 51 23.85 13.07 26.55
C GLY A 51 23.37 13.77 25.27
N ALA A 52 22.73 13.09 24.35
CA ALA A 52 22.20 13.70 23.13
C ALA A 52 20.82 14.33 23.36
N TRP A 53 20.59 15.51 22.79
CA TRP A 53 19.31 16.19 22.88
C TRP A 53 18.24 15.51 22.04
N ARG A 54 17.07 15.28 22.62
CA ARG A 54 15.91 14.63 22.00
C ARG A 54 14.63 15.44 22.22
N LEU A 55 13.73 15.34 21.26
CA LEU A 55 12.40 15.95 21.35
C LEU A 55 11.32 14.99 21.87
N GLY A 56 11.68 13.74 22.17
CA GLY A 56 10.73 12.72 22.64
C GLY A 56 9.69 12.31 21.57
N LEU A 57 10.08 12.39 20.29
CA LEU A 57 9.22 12.07 19.15
C LEU A 57 9.69 10.79 18.50
N TRP A 58 8.73 9.97 18.08
CA TRP A 58 8.95 8.90 17.13
C TRP A 58 8.65 9.42 15.74
N LEU A 59 9.63 9.28 14.85
CA LEU A 59 9.49 9.71 13.44
C LEU A 59 9.47 8.50 12.53
N ARG A 60 8.63 8.59 11.52
CA ARG A 60 8.71 7.75 10.33
C ARG A 60 9.12 8.66 9.18
N ASP A 61 10.14 8.27 8.45
CA ASP A 61 10.63 8.98 7.26
C ASP A 61 9.95 8.48 5.98
N GLY A 62 9.46 7.26 6.01
CA GLY A 62 8.75 6.63 4.93
C GLY A 62 8.05 5.36 5.38
N VAL A 63 7.19 4.85 4.54
CA VAL A 63 6.54 3.55 4.66
C VAL A 63 6.86 2.76 3.41
N SER A 64 7.32 1.54 3.59
CA SER A 64 7.51 0.57 2.51
C SER A 64 6.74 -0.70 2.81
N GLY A 65 6.32 -1.40 1.77
CA GLY A 65 5.60 -2.66 1.89
C GLY A 65 5.62 -3.42 0.56
N VAL A 66 5.23 -4.68 0.62
CA VAL A 66 5.01 -5.52 -0.56
C VAL A 66 3.53 -5.41 -0.95
N GLY A 67 3.28 -5.33 -2.24
CA GLY A 67 1.93 -5.31 -2.80
C GLY A 67 1.95 -5.73 -4.27
N THR A 68 0.78 -5.76 -4.88
CA THR A 68 0.62 -6.19 -6.26
C THR A 68 0.13 -5.04 -7.14
N LEU A 69 0.73 -4.89 -8.31
CA LEU A 69 0.25 -4.04 -9.38
C LEU A 69 -0.98 -4.70 -9.99
N THR A 70 -2.10 -3.98 -10.00
CA THR A 70 -3.38 -4.54 -10.45
C THR A 70 -3.55 -4.43 -11.95
N PHE A 71 -3.26 -3.27 -12.52
CA PHE A 71 -3.38 -2.99 -13.95
C PHE A 71 -2.42 -1.88 -14.39
N PHE A 72 -2.19 -1.87 -15.69
CA PHE A 72 -1.57 -0.79 -16.44
C PHE A 72 -2.48 -0.42 -17.61
N ASP A 73 -2.68 0.88 -17.84
CA ASP A 73 -3.41 1.39 -18.99
C ASP A 73 -2.43 1.98 -20.01
N PRO A 74 -2.17 1.27 -21.13
CA PRO A 74 -1.21 1.73 -22.13
C PRO A 74 -1.66 3.00 -22.88
N ALA A 75 -2.95 3.34 -22.84
CA ALA A 75 -3.45 4.55 -23.50
C ALA A 75 -3.08 5.83 -22.71
N THR A 76 -3.01 5.75 -21.39
CA THR A 76 -2.70 6.89 -20.51
C THR A 76 -1.33 6.79 -19.85
N GLY A 77 -0.69 5.61 -19.85
CA GLY A 77 0.53 5.34 -19.11
C GLY A 77 0.32 5.22 -17.60
N VAL A 78 -0.93 5.20 -17.12
CA VAL A 78 -1.26 5.14 -15.68
C VAL A 78 -1.36 3.69 -15.22
N TYR A 79 -0.81 3.40 -14.04
CA TYR A 79 -1.02 2.13 -13.35
C TYR A 79 -1.90 2.30 -12.11
N GLY A 80 -2.52 1.20 -11.66
CA GLY A 80 -3.20 1.09 -10.38
C GLY A 80 -2.73 -0.13 -9.60
N ALA A 81 -2.59 0.00 -8.27
CA ALA A 81 -2.13 -1.07 -7.39
C ALA A 81 -2.83 -1.07 -6.04
N LEU A 82 -2.71 -2.16 -5.28
CA LEU A 82 -3.17 -2.39 -3.91
C LEU A 82 -4.69 -2.48 -3.73
N GLY A 83 -5.49 -1.68 -4.41
CA GLY A 83 -6.95 -1.59 -4.18
C GLY A 83 -7.37 -0.94 -2.86
N HIS A 84 -6.42 -0.45 -2.06
CA HIS A 84 -6.62 0.30 -0.82
C HIS A 84 -5.46 1.29 -0.61
N SER A 85 -5.64 2.25 0.30
CA SER A 85 -4.59 3.21 0.61
C SER A 85 -3.41 2.59 1.37
N ILE A 86 -2.22 3.16 1.19
CA ILE A 86 -1.15 3.05 2.17
C ILE A 86 -1.55 3.91 3.37
N SER A 87 -1.72 3.29 4.53
CA SER A 87 -2.26 3.90 5.75
C SER A 87 -1.29 3.75 6.92
N ASP A 88 -1.45 4.61 7.93
CA ASP A 88 -0.74 4.43 9.20
C ASP A 88 -1.38 3.28 10.00
N GLU A 89 -0.56 2.39 10.54
CA GLU A 89 -0.98 1.29 11.43
C GLU A 89 -1.78 1.76 12.66
N ASN A 90 -1.62 3.01 13.06
CA ASN A 90 -2.33 3.60 14.19
C ASN A 90 -3.72 4.17 13.80
N GLY A 91 -4.29 3.79 12.65
CA GLY A 91 -5.68 4.10 12.27
C GLY A 91 -5.89 5.52 11.74
N GLY A 92 -4.87 6.16 11.21
CA GLY A 92 -4.91 7.55 10.75
C GLY A 92 -5.48 7.80 9.35
N GLY A 93 -6.02 6.80 8.66
CA GLY A 93 -6.45 6.95 7.25
C GLY A 93 -5.27 6.93 6.27
N ALA A 94 -5.51 7.32 5.02
CA ALA A 94 -4.47 7.36 4.00
C ALA A 94 -3.32 8.29 4.41
N LEU A 95 -2.08 7.80 4.29
CA LEU A 95 -0.90 8.64 4.52
C LEU A 95 -0.84 9.76 3.50
N PRO A 96 -0.52 10.99 3.92
CA PRO A 96 -0.22 12.07 2.99
C PRO A 96 0.93 11.67 2.10
N LEU A 97 0.74 11.81 0.79
CA LEU A 97 1.78 11.54 -0.19
C LEU A 97 2.77 12.72 -0.20
N GLY A 98 4.04 12.41 0.05
CA GLY A 98 5.17 13.27 -0.30
C GLY A 98 5.74 12.81 -1.63
N ASP A 99 6.87 12.12 -1.57
CA ASP A 99 7.43 11.37 -2.69
C ASP A 99 7.14 9.88 -2.49
N GLY A 100 6.74 9.18 -3.53
CA GLY A 100 6.48 7.75 -3.50
C GLY A 100 6.88 7.09 -4.81
N GLY A 101 7.40 5.86 -4.72
CA GLY A 101 7.78 5.08 -5.89
C GLY A 101 7.43 3.61 -5.74
N VAL A 102 7.14 2.98 -6.86
CA VAL A 102 6.96 1.54 -7.00
C VAL A 102 8.23 0.94 -7.61
N TYR A 103 8.68 -0.13 -7.02
CA TYR A 103 9.91 -0.83 -7.41
C TYR A 103 9.62 -2.30 -7.62
N ASP A 104 10.38 -2.94 -8.51
CA ASP A 104 10.31 -4.38 -8.70
C ASP A 104 10.69 -5.11 -7.40
N ALA A 105 9.98 -6.20 -7.12
CA ALA A 105 10.22 -7.01 -5.94
C ALA A 105 10.15 -8.49 -6.28
N GLN A 106 11.00 -9.28 -5.63
CA GLN A 106 10.97 -10.74 -5.70
C GLN A 106 10.47 -11.29 -4.37
N ILE A 107 9.55 -12.23 -4.41
CA ILE A 107 9.10 -12.94 -3.22
C ILE A 107 10.15 -13.98 -2.83
N VAL A 108 10.67 -13.85 -1.62
CA VAL A 108 11.76 -14.68 -1.09
C VAL A 108 11.29 -15.65 -0.01
N ASP A 109 10.18 -15.35 0.67
CA ASP A 109 9.61 -16.22 1.69
C ASP A 109 8.12 -15.96 1.87
N ILE A 110 7.41 -16.94 2.45
CA ILE A 110 6.00 -16.90 2.76
C ILE A 110 5.80 -17.22 4.24
N VAL A 111 5.26 -16.28 4.98
CA VAL A 111 4.74 -16.56 6.32
C VAL A 111 3.27 -16.94 6.17
N ARG A 112 2.97 -18.21 6.42
CA ARG A 112 1.62 -18.75 6.26
C ARG A 112 0.63 -18.10 7.24
N GLY A 113 -0.55 -17.73 6.73
CA GLY A 113 -1.65 -17.21 7.53
C GLY A 113 -2.39 -18.30 8.31
N GLN A 114 -2.89 -17.95 9.49
CA GLN A 114 -3.78 -18.76 10.31
C GLN A 114 -4.82 -17.88 11.00
N ALA A 115 -5.87 -18.48 11.53
CA ALA A 115 -6.91 -17.71 12.22
C ALA A 115 -6.33 -16.86 13.37
N GLY A 116 -6.57 -15.56 13.32
CA GLY A 116 -6.03 -14.58 14.28
C GLY A 116 -4.66 -14.01 13.92
N GLU A 117 -3.92 -14.62 13.00
CA GLU A 117 -2.59 -14.19 12.56
C GLU A 117 -2.53 -14.17 11.03
N PRO A 118 -2.76 -13.02 10.39
CA PRO A 118 -2.62 -12.91 8.94
C PRO A 118 -1.17 -13.20 8.53
N GLY A 119 -1.01 -14.06 7.52
CA GLY A 119 0.30 -14.32 6.94
C GLY A 119 0.79 -13.14 6.09
N ARG A 120 2.00 -13.28 5.54
CA ARG A 120 2.59 -12.27 4.67
C ARG A 120 3.55 -12.88 3.64
N LEU A 121 3.74 -12.17 2.56
CA LEU A 121 4.80 -12.39 1.61
C LEU A 121 5.99 -11.53 2.00
N ASP A 122 7.16 -12.15 2.19
CA ASP A 122 8.41 -11.42 2.41
C ASP A 122 9.10 -11.20 1.06
N GLY A 123 9.25 -9.94 0.70
CA GLY A 123 9.84 -9.51 -0.57
C GLY A 123 11.25 -8.95 -0.38
N SER A 124 12.12 -9.25 -1.34
CA SER A 124 13.38 -8.53 -1.54
C SER A 124 13.18 -7.52 -2.65
N THR A 125 13.44 -6.25 -2.37
CA THR A 125 13.27 -5.17 -3.33
C THR A 125 14.59 -4.88 -4.02
N ASP A 126 14.64 -5.00 -5.34
CA ASP A 126 15.70 -4.41 -6.12
C ASP A 126 15.38 -2.94 -6.38
N CYS A 127 15.82 -2.08 -5.46
CA CYS A 127 15.60 -0.63 -5.56
C CYS A 127 16.26 0.01 -6.79
N THR A 128 16.97 -0.75 -7.62
CA THR A 128 17.55 -0.25 -8.87
C THR A 128 16.53 -0.26 -10.01
N ARG A 129 15.49 -1.10 -9.94
CA ARG A 129 14.44 -1.17 -10.95
C ARG A 129 13.19 -0.40 -10.51
N PHE A 130 13.20 0.88 -10.81
CA PHE A 130 12.06 1.76 -10.62
C PHE A 130 10.98 1.43 -11.66
N LEU A 131 9.72 1.22 -11.21
CA LEU A 131 8.58 0.90 -12.04
C LEU A 131 7.66 2.10 -12.28
N GLY A 132 7.65 3.08 -11.40
CA GLY A 132 6.80 4.25 -11.54
C GLY A 132 6.70 5.08 -10.26
N ASP A 133 6.28 6.33 -10.41
CA ASP A 133 5.97 7.21 -9.28
C ASP A 133 4.57 6.93 -8.72
N ILE A 134 4.33 7.34 -7.47
CA ILE A 134 3.00 7.33 -6.88
C ILE A 134 2.50 8.77 -6.86
N ARG A 135 1.43 9.07 -7.60
CA ARG A 135 0.81 10.40 -7.69
C ARG A 135 -0.43 10.54 -6.82
N LEU A 136 -1.10 9.42 -6.53
CA LEU A 136 -2.30 9.40 -5.70
C LEU A 136 -2.27 8.19 -4.76
N ASN A 137 -2.50 8.47 -3.45
CA ASN A 137 -2.77 7.46 -2.42
C ASN A 137 -4.16 7.70 -1.85
N CYS A 138 -5.11 6.80 -2.10
CA CYS A 138 -6.50 6.96 -1.68
C CYS A 138 -7.13 5.62 -1.29
N GLY A 139 -8.35 5.63 -0.73
CA GLY A 139 -9.04 4.43 -0.28
C GLY A 139 -9.35 3.37 -1.36
N ARG A 140 -9.10 3.68 -2.64
CA ARG A 140 -9.30 2.77 -3.77
C ARG A 140 -7.99 2.26 -4.38
N GLY A 141 -6.84 2.62 -3.81
CA GLY A 141 -5.53 2.18 -4.26
C GLY A 141 -4.47 3.28 -4.29
N ILE A 142 -3.32 2.91 -4.84
CA ILE A 142 -2.28 3.83 -5.27
C ILE A 142 -2.24 3.88 -6.79
N PHE A 143 -1.98 5.07 -7.33
CA PHE A 143 -1.97 5.32 -8.78
C PHE A 143 -0.81 6.23 -9.12
N GLY A 144 -0.27 6.06 -10.32
CA GLY A 144 0.82 6.89 -10.79
C GLY A 144 1.18 6.60 -12.25
N GLU A 145 2.23 7.25 -12.74
CA GLU A 145 2.73 7.03 -14.08
C GLU A 145 3.74 5.89 -14.10
N ALA A 146 3.54 4.96 -15.03
CA ALA A 146 4.41 3.80 -15.19
C ALA A 146 5.69 4.18 -15.95
N GLY A 147 6.82 3.67 -15.49
CA GLY A 147 8.09 3.69 -16.19
C GLY A 147 8.35 2.42 -17.02
N PHE A 148 7.29 1.69 -17.37
CA PHE A 148 7.32 0.45 -18.15
C PHE A 148 6.18 0.41 -19.16
N ASP A 149 6.30 -0.44 -20.16
CA ASP A 149 5.25 -0.74 -21.12
C ASP A 149 4.58 -2.07 -20.75
N GLY A 150 3.30 -2.22 -21.11
CA GLY A 150 2.53 -3.43 -20.90
C GLY A 150 1.33 -3.52 -21.81
N ASP A 151 0.72 -4.70 -21.86
CA ASP A 151 -0.46 -4.93 -22.66
C ASP A 151 -1.74 -4.49 -21.93
N ALA A 152 -2.71 -4.01 -22.70
CA ALA A 152 -4.03 -3.72 -22.18
C ALA A 152 -4.76 -5.03 -21.83
N ILE A 153 -5.45 -5.05 -20.68
CA ILE A 153 -6.38 -6.13 -20.34
C ILE A 153 -7.81 -5.63 -20.45
N GLU A 154 -8.70 -6.43 -21.02
CA GLU A 154 -10.12 -6.12 -21.04
C GLU A 154 -10.73 -6.19 -19.65
N THR A 155 -11.62 -5.25 -19.35
CA THR A 155 -12.26 -5.15 -18.04
C THR A 155 -13.72 -5.56 -18.11
N GLY A 156 -14.23 -6.11 -17.02
CA GLY A 156 -15.61 -6.58 -16.90
C GLY A 156 -16.28 -6.16 -15.60
N VAL A 157 -17.57 -6.41 -15.50
CA VAL A 157 -18.34 -6.19 -14.26
C VAL A 157 -18.27 -7.43 -13.40
N VAL A 158 -17.86 -7.27 -12.14
CA VAL A 158 -17.77 -8.36 -11.18
C VAL A 158 -19.14 -8.94 -10.84
N SER A 159 -19.24 -10.27 -10.76
CA SER A 159 -20.44 -11.00 -10.36
C SER A 159 -20.11 -12.15 -9.41
N VAL A 160 -21.11 -12.65 -8.69
CA VAL A 160 -20.99 -13.86 -7.84
C VAL A 160 -20.67 -15.06 -8.72
N GLY A 161 -19.76 -15.92 -8.26
CA GLY A 161 -19.36 -17.15 -8.93
C GLY A 161 -17.85 -17.34 -8.99
N SER A 162 -17.41 -18.33 -9.75
CA SER A 162 -16.01 -18.70 -9.86
C SER A 162 -15.22 -17.61 -10.57
N ALA A 163 -14.00 -17.39 -10.07
CA ALA A 163 -13.03 -16.44 -10.59
C ALA A 163 -11.62 -16.94 -10.26
N THR A 164 -10.61 -16.23 -10.69
CA THR A 164 -9.22 -16.48 -10.31
C THR A 164 -8.55 -15.19 -9.84
N ILE A 165 -7.46 -15.33 -9.10
CA ILE A 165 -6.56 -14.22 -8.76
C ILE A 165 -5.18 -14.49 -9.32
N LEU A 166 -4.51 -13.42 -9.75
CA LEU A 166 -3.11 -13.49 -10.20
C LEU A 166 -2.21 -13.00 -9.08
N CYS A 167 -1.26 -13.81 -8.66
CA CYS A 167 -0.25 -13.38 -7.69
C CYS A 167 1.08 -14.13 -7.87
N THR A 168 2.13 -13.54 -7.32
CA THR A 168 3.47 -14.11 -7.25
C THR A 168 3.72 -14.63 -5.85
N LEU A 169 4.04 -15.91 -5.71
CA LEU A 169 4.36 -16.55 -4.44
C LEU A 169 5.84 -16.89 -4.30
N SER A 170 6.59 -16.91 -5.38
CA SER A 170 8.02 -17.18 -5.38
C SER A 170 8.71 -16.45 -6.54
N GLY A 171 9.86 -15.85 -6.27
CA GLY A 171 10.58 -15.10 -7.28
C GLY A 171 9.77 -13.96 -7.88
N SER A 172 9.62 -13.95 -9.20
CA SER A 172 8.84 -12.96 -9.97
C SER A 172 7.79 -13.62 -10.89
N GLU A 173 7.54 -14.92 -10.74
CA GLU A 173 6.64 -15.66 -11.60
C GLU A 173 5.19 -15.51 -11.14
N VAL A 174 4.32 -15.05 -12.06
CA VAL A 174 2.91 -14.84 -11.79
C VAL A 174 2.15 -16.14 -12.05
N HIS A 175 1.35 -16.56 -11.07
CA HIS A 175 0.48 -17.73 -11.16
C HIS A 175 -0.98 -17.34 -10.95
N GLU A 176 -1.88 -18.19 -11.48
CA GLU A 176 -3.32 -18.04 -11.41
C GLU A 176 -3.90 -19.03 -10.39
N TYR A 177 -4.66 -18.54 -9.42
CA TYR A 177 -5.25 -19.35 -8.36
C TYR A 177 -6.78 -19.19 -8.28
N GLY A 178 -7.49 -20.28 -8.09
CA GLY A 178 -8.94 -20.32 -8.02
C GLY A 178 -9.52 -19.66 -6.77
N VAL A 179 -10.54 -18.83 -6.98
CA VAL A 179 -11.35 -18.21 -5.92
C VAL A 179 -12.83 -18.28 -6.26
N GLU A 180 -13.69 -18.12 -5.26
CA GLU A 180 -15.14 -17.98 -5.43
C GLU A 180 -15.57 -16.61 -4.92
N ILE A 181 -16.17 -15.80 -5.77
CA ILE A 181 -16.80 -14.54 -5.38
C ILE A 181 -18.13 -14.87 -4.72
N ARG A 182 -18.22 -14.65 -3.41
CA ARG A 182 -19.39 -14.99 -2.58
C ARG A 182 -20.43 -13.89 -2.56
N LYS A 183 -19.99 -12.63 -2.63
CA LYS A 183 -20.88 -11.49 -2.53
C LYS A 183 -20.28 -10.26 -3.22
N VAL A 184 -21.14 -9.49 -3.87
CA VAL A 184 -20.83 -8.19 -4.43
C VAL A 184 -21.77 -7.18 -3.78
N CYS A 185 -21.20 -6.11 -3.18
CA CYS A 185 -21.96 -5.09 -2.47
C CYS A 185 -21.60 -3.71 -3.05
N THR A 186 -22.55 -3.06 -3.72
CA THR A 186 -22.38 -1.71 -4.25
C THR A 186 -22.97 -0.70 -3.26
N GLY A 187 -22.18 0.29 -2.87
CA GLY A 187 -22.56 1.35 -1.94
C GLY A 187 -22.10 2.72 -2.42
N ALA A 188 -22.23 3.74 -1.57
CA ALA A 188 -21.82 5.11 -1.88
C ALA A 188 -20.29 5.24 -2.06
N ASP A 189 -19.53 4.38 -1.38
CA ASP A 189 -18.05 4.41 -1.39
C ASP A 189 -17.43 3.50 -2.47
N GLY A 190 -18.26 2.84 -3.29
CA GLY A 190 -17.85 1.93 -4.36
C GLY A 190 -18.39 0.52 -4.20
N THR A 191 -17.84 -0.42 -4.95
CA THR A 191 -18.27 -1.82 -4.99
C THR A 191 -17.23 -2.72 -4.30
N THR A 192 -17.63 -3.29 -3.18
CA THR A 192 -16.83 -4.26 -2.41
C THR A 192 -17.18 -5.68 -2.84
N VAL A 193 -16.16 -6.49 -2.99
CA VAL A 193 -16.24 -7.91 -3.34
C VAL A 193 -15.85 -8.73 -2.11
N MET A 194 -16.62 -9.77 -1.77
CA MET A 194 -16.21 -10.79 -0.81
C MET A 194 -15.86 -12.07 -1.57
N LEU A 195 -14.68 -12.61 -1.31
CA LEU A 195 -14.20 -13.80 -1.99
C LEU A 195 -13.62 -14.82 -1.01
N THR A 196 -13.61 -16.08 -1.43
CA THR A 196 -13.02 -17.21 -0.70
C THR A 196 -12.06 -17.93 -1.63
N VAL A 197 -10.86 -18.23 -1.16
CA VAL A 197 -9.88 -19.04 -1.87
C VAL A 197 -10.38 -20.47 -1.97
N THR A 198 -10.40 -21.03 -3.17
CA THR A 198 -10.80 -22.41 -3.45
C THR A 198 -9.64 -23.26 -3.96
N ASP A 199 -8.55 -22.61 -4.33
CA ASP A 199 -7.36 -23.26 -4.85
C ASP A 199 -6.60 -24.03 -3.75
N PRO A 200 -6.41 -25.34 -3.90
CA PRO A 200 -5.76 -26.16 -2.89
C PRO A 200 -4.26 -25.85 -2.73
N GLU A 201 -3.57 -25.48 -3.81
CA GLU A 201 -2.14 -25.13 -3.78
C GLU A 201 -1.94 -23.81 -3.03
N LEU A 202 -2.75 -22.79 -3.33
CA LEU A 202 -2.71 -21.52 -2.61
C LEU A 202 -2.99 -21.72 -1.12
N LEU A 203 -4.00 -22.53 -0.77
CA LEU A 203 -4.33 -22.85 0.62
C LEU A 203 -3.21 -23.62 1.33
N GLU A 204 -2.51 -24.51 0.63
CA GLU A 204 -1.38 -25.24 1.20
C GLU A 204 -0.18 -24.31 1.46
N LEU A 205 0.17 -23.47 0.51
CA LEU A 205 1.34 -22.60 0.59
C LEU A 205 1.16 -21.43 1.57
N THR A 206 0.01 -20.76 1.51
CA THR A 206 -0.19 -19.49 2.22
C THR A 206 -1.22 -19.57 3.35
N GLY A 207 -2.05 -20.60 3.37
CA GLY A 207 -3.21 -20.70 4.27
C GLY A 207 -4.41 -19.85 3.84
N GLY A 208 -4.33 -19.15 2.73
CA GLY A 208 -5.34 -18.25 2.17
C GLY A 208 -4.77 -16.94 1.67
N ILE A 209 -5.51 -15.85 1.82
CA ILE A 209 -5.05 -14.50 1.46
C ILE A 209 -4.07 -14.02 2.53
N VAL A 210 -2.92 -13.51 2.11
CA VAL A 210 -1.87 -13.00 3.00
C VAL A 210 -1.48 -11.57 2.62
N GLN A 211 -0.85 -10.85 3.55
CA GLN A 211 -0.30 -9.52 3.28
C GLN A 211 0.72 -9.58 2.13
N GLY A 212 0.67 -8.62 1.23
CA GLY A 212 1.42 -8.61 -0.03
C GLY A 212 0.56 -9.00 -1.24
N MET A 213 -0.55 -9.74 -1.05
CA MET A 213 -1.52 -10.01 -2.12
C MET A 213 -2.47 -8.84 -2.41
N SER A 214 -2.44 -7.77 -1.63
CA SER A 214 -3.22 -6.57 -1.93
C SER A 214 -2.88 -6.04 -3.32
N GLY A 215 -3.91 -5.84 -4.15
CA GLY A 215 -3.78 -5.48 -5.56
C GLY A 215 -3.81 -6.67 -6.52
N SER A 216 -3.75 -7.92 -6.05
CA SER A 216 -3.84 -9.10 -6.92
C SER A 216 -5.08 -9.01 -7.83
N PRO A 217 -4.90 -9.00 -9.17
CA PRO A 217 -6.01 -8.91 -10.12
C PRO A 217 -7.00 -10.06 -9.93
N ILE A 218 -8.30 -9.75 -9.93
CA ILE A 218 -9.38 -10.75 -9.96
C ILE A 218 -9.85 -10.87 -11.39
N ILE A 219 -9.71 -12.06 -11.96
CA ILE A 219 -10.09 -12.40 -13.32
C ILE A 219 -11.35 -13.26 -13.29
N GLN A 220 -12.38 -12.86 -14.04
CA GLN A 220 -13.61 -13.59 -14.21
C GLN A 220 -14.00 -13.64 -15.69
N ASN A 221 -14.18 -14.83 -16.25
CA ASN A 221 -14.47 -15.03 -17.67
C ASN A 221 -13.43 -14.37 -18.63
N GLY A 222 -12.17 -14.35 -18.24
CA GLY A 222 -11.07 -13.75 -19.00
C GLY A 222 -10.98 -12.22 -18.90
N LEU A 223 -11.81 -11.57 -18.09
CA LEU A 223 -11.84 -10.12 -17.90
C LEU A 223 -11.33 -9.76 -16.51
N LEU A 224 -10.60 -8.65 -16.42
CA LEU A 224 -10.23 -8.04 -15.15
C LEU A 224 -11.47 -7.39 -14.52
N VAL A 225 -11.91 -7.92 -13.37
CA VAL A 225 -13.14 -7.46 -12.71
C VAL A 225 -12.90 -6.77 -11.37
N GLY A 226 -11.70 -6.89 -10.79
CA GLY A 226 -11.39 -6.28 -9.50
C GLY A 226 -9.98 -6.58 -9.03
N ALA A 227 -9.72 -6.23 -7.77
CA ALA A 227 -8.47 -6.51 -7.08
C ALA A 227 -8.74 -7.00 -5.64
N VAL A 228 -7.90 -7.90 -5.16
CA VAL A 228 -7.88 -8.30 -3.74
C VAL A 228 -7.41 -7.12 -2.89
N THR A 229 -8.03 -6.89 -1.73
CA THR A 229 -7.66 -5.77 -0.85
C THR A 229 -7.25 -6.22 0.55
N HIS A 230 -8.11 -6.94 1.25
CA HIS A 230 -7.89 -7.28 2.66
C HIS A 230 -8.26 -8.72 2.95
N VAL A 231 -7.51 -9.35 3.85
CA VAL A 231 -7.82 -10.68 4.40
C VAL A 231 -8.73 -10.56 5.63
N PHE A 232 -9.55 -11.57 5.88
CA PHE A 232 -10.24 -11.69 7.16
C PHE A 232 -9.29 -12.27 8.21
N VAL A 233 -9.04 -11.52 9.27
CA VAL A 233 -8.08 -11.91 10.31
C VAL A 233 -8.41 -13.29 10.93
N ASN A 234 -9.69 -13.57 11.15
CA ASN A 234 -10.14 -14.83 11.77
C ASN A 234 -10.38 -15.96 10.76
N ASP A 235 -10.36 -15.68 9.47
CA ASP A 235 -10.53 -16.67 8.40
C ASP A 235 -9.70 -16.25 7.17
N PRO A 236 -8.40 -16.60 7.13
CA PRO A 236 -7.53 -16.22 6.01
C PRO A 236 -7.96 -16.78 4.66
N THR A 237 -8.81 -17.81 4.63
CA THR A 237 -9.33 -18.35 3.37
C THR A 237 -10.28 -17.39 2.68
N SER A 238 -10.75 -16.37 3.38
CA SER A 238 -11.71 -15.38 2.89
C SER A 238 -11.15 -13.96 3.01
N GLY A 239 -11.65 -13.04 2.17
CA GLY A 239 -11.25 -11.66 2.19
C GLY A 239 -12.13 -10.75 1.36
N TYR A 240 -11.68 -9.52 1.26
CA TYR A 240 -12.31 -8.48 0.48
C TYR A 240 -11.52 -8.17 -0.80
N GLY A 241 -12.24 -7.65 -1.77
CA GLY A 241 -11.71 -7.01 -2.96
C GLY A 241 -12.52 -5.76 -3.30
N ILE A 242 -12.02 -5.02 -4.27
CA ILE A 242 -12.66 -3.83 -4.88
C ILE A 242 -12.95 -4.11 -6.34
N ALA A 243 -14.06 -3.59 -6.88
CA ALA A 243 -14.33 -3.68 -8.30
C ALA A 243 -13.35 -2.84 -9.12
N ILE A 244 -12.99 -3.32 -10.31
CA ILE A 244 -12.01 -2.62 -11.15
C ILE A 244 -12.50 -1.24 -11.59
N GLN A 245 -13.80 -1.04 -11.79
CA GLN A 245 -14.39 0.24 -12.18
C GLN A 245 -14.07 1.35 -11.16
N ASP A 246 -14.09 1.02 -9.86
CA ASP A 246 -13.75 1.97 -8.79
C ASP A 246 -12.29 2.41 -8.84
N MET A 247 -11.38 1.50 -9.19
CA MET A 247 -9.97 1.82 -9.37
C MET A 247 -9.73 2.64 -10.64
N LEU A 248 -10.37 2.26 -11.77
CA LEU A 248 -10.25 2.99 -13.04
C LEU A 248 -10.77 4.42 -12.94
N GLU A 249 -11.86 4.66 -12.20
CA GLU A 249 -12.36 6.02 -11.92
C GLU A 249 -11.29 6.90 -11.24
N MET A 250 -10.51 6.32 -10.34
CA MET A 250 -9.43 7.05 -9.67
C MET A 250 -8.20 7.22 -10.54
N ALA A 251 -7.87 6.24 -11.39
CA ALA A 251 -6.77 6.33 -12.35
C ALA A 251 -6.95 7.50 -13.32
N GLN A 252 -8.18 7.77 -13.77
CA GLN A 252 -8.50 8.91 -14.62
C GLN A 252 -8.15 10.28 -14.01
N LYS A 253 -8.01 10.37 -12.68
CA LYS A 253 -7.60 11.60 -11.99
C LYS A 253 -6.08 11.79 -11.96
N CYS A 254 -5.32 10.77 -12.38
CA CYS A 254 -3.86 10.76 -12.44
C CYS A 254 -3.34 10.94 -13.88
N ALA A 255 -4.21 10.75 -14.88
CA ALA A 255 -3.91 10.87 -16.31
C ALA A 255 -3.72 12.32 -16.76
#